data_728af20bfc72269a38c2415f42affbad
#
_entry.id   728af20bfc72269a38c2415f42affbad
#
_cell.length_a   1.000
_cell.length_b   1.000
_cell.length_c   1.000
_cell.angle_alpha   90.00
_cell.angle_beta   90.00
_cell.angle_gamma   90.00
#
_symmetry.space_group_name_H-M   'P 1'
#
loop_
_entity.id
_entity.type
_entity.pdbx_description
1 polymer ?
#
loop_
_entity_poly.entity_id
_entity_poly.type
_entity_poly.pdbx_seq_one_letter_code
_entity_poly.pdbx_strand_id
1 'polypeptide(L)'
;MKYLGYIQFIVLVLFIWLGWQIIDRITFREEMITPLGAALQSAKNNRKELEKVLRHYQKNPADSLKYKAACFLIENMPFYSYSTSKQLENYKSYYAWLKKSRGQTAKQVADSVKKVYGPLGEPEKKHDIREVDSAYLCNNIEWAFKVWREQPWGKNVSFETFCEYILPYRIEDETLEYWREMYYEKYNSLLDSLRMSDVLDKEDPIVAAKYLRDRLLDKEHYFTSTSPALMGHIGPRYVQYISGSCREATDFGIYLFRSLGIPCGVDFVPMRSGVNAGHFWLVAWDKNQEAFAADFPKAFERQCENMWYKEENTAKVYRNTFCVNRKMYEEMRKYEEELYP
;
A
#
# COMPACT_ATOMS: atom_id res chain seq x y z
N MET A 1 -53.16 -43.76 8.11
CA MET A 1 -51.85 -43.75 8.80
C MET A 1 -50.66 -43.32 7.91
N LYS A 2 -50.58 -43.71 6.65
CA LYS A 2 -49.45 -43.36 5.75
C LYS A 2 -49.28 -41.84 5.52
N TYR A 3 -50.37 -41.08 5.40
CA TYR A 3 -50.31 -39.60 5.18
C TYR A 3 -49.84 -38.84 6.38
N LEU A 4 -50.02 -39.27 7.61
CA LEU A 4 -49.58 -38.62 8.84
C LEU A 4 -48.06 -38.62 8.93
N GLY A 5 -47.38 -39.68 8.53
CA GLY A 5 -45.93 -39.78 8.49
C GLY A 5 -45.28 -38.82 7.45
N TYR A 6 -45.94 -38.64 6.29
CA TYR A 6 -45.47 -37.68 5.29
C TYR A 6 -45.58 -36.22 5.77
N ILE A 7 -46.68 -35.88 6.45
CA ILE A 7 -46.87 -34.54 7.00
C ILE A 7 -45.82 -34.28 8.10
N GLN A 8 -45.56 -35.23 8.99
CA GLN A 8 -44.53 -35.09 10.03
C GLN A 8 -43.15 -34.94 9.45
N PHE A 9 -42.80 -35.64 8.37
CA PHE A 9 -41.54 -35.54 7.67
C PHE A 9 -41.38 -34.16 7.02
N ILE A 10 -42.39 -33.63 6.34
CA ILE A 10 -42.38 -32.31 5.72
C ILE A 10 -42.21 -31.22 6.79
N VAL A 11 -42.92 -31.33 7.90
CA VAL A 11 -42.84 -30.39 9.01
C VAL A 11 -41.41 -30.39 9.61
N LEU A 12 -40.80 -31.54 9.80
CA LEU A 12 -39.42 -31.67 10.28
C LEU A 12 -38.43 -31.03 9.35
N VAL A 13 -38.54 -31.26 8.04
CA VAL A 13 -37.68 -30.65 7.02
C VAL A 13 -37.81 -29.11 7.03
N LEU A 14 -39.02 -28.60 7.16
CA LEU A 14 -39.27 -27.13 7.28
C LEU A 14 -38.68 -26.56 8.55
N PHE A 15 -38.76 -27.27 9.68
CA PHE A 15 -38.14 -26.82 10.92
C PHE A 15 -36.60 -26.79 10.84
N ILE A 16 -35.99 -27.80 10.22
CA ILE A 16 -34.53 -27.84 9.97
C ILE A 16 -34.14 -26.71 9.06
N TRP A 17 -34.88 -26.46 7.99
CA TRP A 17 -34.60 -25.37 7.03
C TRP A 17 -34.77 -24.01 7.68
N LEU A 18 -35.80 -23.76 8.46
CA LEU A 18 -36.00 -22.50 9.22
C LEU A 18 -34.92 -22.32 10.28
N GLY A 19 -34.57 -23.38 11.01
CA GLY A 19 -33.47 -23.35 11.97
C GLY A 19 -32.15 -22.96 11.29
N TRP A 20 -31.87 -23.52 10.13
CA TRP A 20 -30.67 -23.16 9.35
C TRP A 20 -30.69 -21.72 8.89
N GLN A 21 -31.82 -21.22 8.41
CA GLN A 21 -32.00 -19.78 8.05
C GLN A 21 -31.78 -18.82 9.23
N ILE A 22 -32.24 -19.21 10.42
CA ILE A 22 -32.05 -18.40 11.64
C ILE A 22 -30.58 -18.39 12.06
N ILE A 23 -29.93 -19.56 12.06
CA ILE A 23 -28.49 -19.68 12.37
C ILE A 23 -27.67 -18.87 11.36
N ASP A 24 -27.94 -19.01 10.07
CA ASP A 24 -27.26 -18.27 9.01
C ASP A 24 -27.40 -16.74 9.18
N ARG A 25 -28.61 -16.27 9.53
CA ARG A 25 -28.84 -14.83 9.81
C ARG A 25 -28.12 -14.35 11.08
N ILE A 26 -28.04 -15.14 12.12
CA ILE A 26 -27.34 -14.79 13.35
C ILE A 26 -25.84 -14.75 13.09
N THR A 27 -25.30 -15.79 12.45
CA THR A 27 -23.88 -15.86 12.08
C THR A 27 -23.49 -14.71 11.13
N PHE A 28 -24.32 -14.42 10.14
CA PHE A 28 -24.14 -13.27 9.25
C PHE A 28 -24.11 -11.94 10.02
N ARG A 29 -24.98 -11.78 11.01
CA ARG A 29 -25.04 -10.55 11.81
C ARG A 29 -23.84 -10.42 12.75
N GLU A 30 -23.37 -11.49 13.35
CA GLU A 30 -22.16 -11.50 14.16
C GLU A 30 -20.90 -11.23 13.33
N GLU A 31 -20.82 -11.79 12.13
CA GLU A 31 -19.72 -11.54 11.18
C GLU A 31 -19.64 -10.07 10.78
N MET A 32 -20.79 -9.43 10.53
CA MET A 32 -20.86 -8.01 10.17
C MET A 32 -20.45 -7.04 11.29
N ILE A 33 -20.43 -7.50 12.54
CA ILE A 33 -20.00 -6.67 13.69
C ILE A 33 -18.48 -6.50 13.73
N THR A 34 -17.72 -7.42 13.12
CA THR A 34 -16.26 -7.33 13.08
C THR A 34 -15.77 -6.61 11.82
N PRO A 35 -14.68 -5.80 11.90
CA PRO A 35 -14.09 -5.20 10.72
C PRO A 35 -13.70 -6.21 9.64
N LEU A 36 -13.14 -7.35 10.04
CA LEU A 36 -12.80 -8.45 9.12
C LEU A 36 -14.04 -9.03 8.43
N GLY A 37 -15.08 -9.32 9.18
CA GLY A 37 -16.33 -9.85 8.64
C GLY A 37 -16.98 -8.88 7.64
N ALA A 38 -17.03 -7.60 7.96
CA ALA A 38 -17.54 -6.57 7.05
C ALA A 38 -16.71 -6.48 5.76
N ALA A 39 -15.37 -6.55 5.86
CA ALA A 39 -14.48 -6.59 4.71
C ALA A 39 -14.74 -7.83 3.82
N LEU A 40 -14.82 -9.02 4.41
CA LEU A 40 -15.12 -10.25 3.69
C LEU A 40 -16.49 -10.22 3.01
N GLN A 41 -17.49 -9.58 3.60
CA GLN A 41 -18.79 -9.36 2.97
C GLN A 41 -18.70 -8.45 1.74
N SER A 42 -17.93 -7.37 1.83
CA SER A 42 -17.74 -6.42 0.73
C SER A 42 -16.97 -7.01 -0.46
N ALA A 43 -16.22 -8.10 -0.24
CA ALA A 43 -15.45 -8.81 -1.26
C ALA A 43 -16.32 -9.50 -2.31
N LYS A 44 -17.60 -9.78 -2.01
CA LYS A 44 -18.53 -10.46 -2.93
C LYS A 44 -17.94 -11.79 -3.46
N ASN A 45 -17.77 -11.91 -4.77
CA ASN A 45 -17.25 -13.12 -5.43
C ASN A 45 -15.77 -13.42 -5.05
N ASN A 46 -15.00 -12.40 -4.67
CA ASN A 46 -13.60 -12.54 -4.28
C ASN A 46 -13.41 -13.04 -2.83
N ARG A 47 -14.47 -13.11 -2.03
CA ARG A 47 -14.42 -13.60 -0.63
C ARG A 47 -13.63 -14.90 -0.48
N LYS A 48 -13.81 -15.85 -1.41
CA LYS A 48 -13.14 -17.16 -1.38
C LYS A 48 -11.61 -17.04 -1.45
N GLU A 49 -11.09 -16.10 -2.23
CA GLU A 49 -9.65 -15.85 -2.34
C GLU A 49 -9.09 -15.33 -1.01
N LEU A 50 -9.76 -14.38 -0.39
CA LEU A 50 -9.33 -13.82 0.90
C LEU A 50 -9.41 -14.86 2.03
N GLU A 51 -10.47 -15.68 2.06
CA GLU A 51 -10.59 -16.79 3.01
C GLU A 51 -9.51 -17.87 2.81
N LYS A 52 -9.02 -18.10 1.57
CA LYS A 52 -7.88 -19.00 1.34
C LYS A 52 -6.64 -18.52 2.07
N VAL A 53 -6.34 -17.21 2.07
CA VAL A 53 -5.21 -16.63 2.78
C VAL A 53 -5.35 -16.86 4.29
N LEU A 54 -6.52 -16.56 4.85
CA LEU A 54 -6.78 -16.75 6.28
C LEU A 54 -6.62 -18.23 6.67
N ARG A 55 -7.22 -19.15 5.91
CA ARG A 55 -7.08 -20.60 6.14
C ARG A 55 -5.64 -21.08 5.97
N HIS A 56 -4.88 -20.49 5.05
CA HIS A 56 -3.48 -20.84 4.85
C HIS A 56 -2.66 -20.62 6.13
N TYR A 57 -2.72 -19.44 6.71
CA TYR A 57 -1.97 -19.10 7.92
C TYR A 57 -2.56 -19.64 9.23
N GLN A 58 -3.85 -19.99 9.24
CA GLN A 58 -4.49 -20.57 10.42
C GLN A 58 -4.08 -22.04 10.66
N LYS A 59 -3.60 -22.75 9.63
CA LYS A 59 -3.22 -24.17 9.73
C LYS A 59 -2.04 -24.43 10.65
N ASN A 60 -1.10 -23.48 10.74
CA ASN A 60 0.11 -23.62 11.52
C ASN A 60 0.16 -22.56 12.63
N PRO A 61 0.18 -22.93 13.92
CA PRO A 61 0.28 -21.98 15.03
C PRO A 61 1.52 -21.07 14.97
N ALA A 62 2.61 -21.51 14.33
CA ALA A 62 3.81 -20.70 14.12
C ALA A 62 3.55 -19.49 13.19
N ASP A 63 2.51 -19.53 12.34
CA ASP A 63 2.11 -18.46 11.44
C ASP A 63 1.08 -17.49 12.06
N SER A 64 0.87 -17.55 13.38
CA SER A 64 -0.12 -16.70 14.06
C SER A 64 0.04 -15.21 13.80
N LEU A 65 1.27 -14.70 13.68
CA LEU A 65 1.52 -13.30 13.31
C LEU A 65 1.21 -13.03 11.84
N LYS A 66 1.47 -13.98 10.93
CA LYS A 66 1.08 -13.85 9.52
C LYS A 66 -0.43 -13.86 9.35
N TYR A 67 -1.14 -14.67 10.16
CA TYR A 67 -2.60 -14.64 10.22
C TYR A 67 -3.12 -13.25 10.65
N LYS A 68 -2.57 -12.66 11.71
CA LYS A 68 -2.93 -11.31 12.15
C LYS A 68 -2.61 -10.25 11.09
N ALA A 69 -1.49 -10.38 10.40
CA ALA A 69 -1.10 -9.52 9.29
C ALA A 69 -2.09 -9.64 8.10
N ALA A 70 -2.53 -10.85 7.78
CA ALA A 70 -3.56 -11.07 6.76
C ALA A 70 -4.89 -10.42 7.16
N CYS A 71 -5.33 -10.57 8.42
CA CYS A 71 -6.51 -9.87 8.94
C CYS A 71 -6.39 -8.36 8.80
N PHE A 72 -5.25 -7.78 9.22
CA PHE A 72 -4.99 -6.35 9.11
C PHE A 72 -5.11 -5.83 7.67
N LEU A 73 -4.52 -6.54 6.71
CA LEU A 73 -4.60 -6.15 5.30
C LEU A 73 -6.03 -6.25 4.77
N ILE A 74 -6.73 -7.34 5.06
CA ILE A 74 -8.09 -7.59 4.57
C ILE A 74 -9.08 -6.59 5.18
N GLU A 75 -8.98 -6.28 6.47
CA GLU A 75 -9.84 -5.32 7.17
C GLU A 75 -9.79 -3.91 6.57
N ASN A 76 -8.64 -3.50 6.07
CA ASN A 76 -8.42 -2.18 5.48
C ASN A 76 -8.60 -2.14 3.95
N MET A 77 -8.59 -3.30 3.30
CA MET A 77 -8.68 -3.42 1.84
C MET A 77 -9.93 -2.80 1.18
N PRO A 78 -11.12 -2.76 1.80
CA PRO A 78 -12.30 -2.11 1.22
C PRO A 78 -12.13 -0.64 0.87
N PHE A 79 -11.19 0.04 1.50
CA PHE A 79 -10.93 1.47 1.33
C PHE A 79 -9.93 1.77 0.20
N TYR A 80 -9.35 0.73 -0.39
CA TYR A 80 -8.35 0.86 -1.45
C TYR A 80 -8.92 0.50 -2.80
N SER A 81 -8.49 1.26 -3.80
CA SER A 81 -8.87 1.07 -5.19
C SER A 81 -7.83 1.70 -6.10
N TYR A 82 -7.83 1.30 -7.35
CA TYR A 82 -7.02 1.91 -8.39
C TYR A 82 -7.85 2.15 -9.65
N SER A 83 -7.36 3.06 -10.50
CA SER A 83 -7.95 3.31 -11.80
C SER A 83 -7.14 2.58 -12.88
N THR A 84 -7.83 1.99 -13.83
CA THR A 84 -7.26 1.35 -15.01
C THR A 84 -8.04 1.70 -16.27
N SER A 85 -7.53 1.36 -17.43
CA SER A 85 -8.26 1.46 -18.69
C SER A 85 -7.87 0.32 -19.62
N LYS A 86 -8.68 0.05 -20.64
CA LYS A 86 -8.40 -0.98 -21.65
C LYS A 86 -7.08 -0.74 -22.39
N GLN A 87 -6.63 0.52 -22.47
CA GLN A 87 -5.42 0.93 -23.17
C GLN A 87 -4.19 1.07 -22.26
N LEU A 88 -4.37 1.03 -20.93
CA LEU A 88 -3.30 1.31 -19.98
C LEU A 88 -2.07 0.40 -20.19
N GLU A 89 -2.27 -0.88 -20.50
CA GLU A 89 -1.17 -1.81 -20.79
C GLU A 89 -0.33 -1.35 -21.97
N ASN A 90 -0.95 -0.87 -23.06
CA ASN A 90 -0.25 -0.33 -24.20
C ASN A 90 0.56 0.93 -23.85
N TYR A 91 0.05 1.73 -22.91
CA TYR A 91 0.71 2.94 -22.41
C TYR A 91 1.87 2.65 -21.43
N LYS A 92 2.05 1.42 -20.96
CA LYS A 92 3.25 1.07 -20.14
C LYS A 92 4.56 1.31 -20.90
N SER A 93 4.57 1.21 -22.22
CA SER A 93 5.70 1.62 -23.07
C SER A 93 6.09 3.10 -22.92
N TYR A 94 5.14 3.97 -22.56
CA TYR A 94 5.36 5.38 -22.29
C TYR A 94 6.46 5.61 -21.24
N TYR A 95 6.44 4.89 -20.13
CA TYR A 95 7.45 5.02 -19.08
C TYR A 95 8.84 4.55 -19.54
N ALA A 96 8.90 3.50 -20.37
CA ALA A 96 10.14 3.05 -20.97
C ALA A 96 10.71 4.07 -21.99
N TRP A 97 9.84 4.77 -22.69
CA TRP A 97 10.23 5.84 -23.61
C TRP A 97 10.70 7.09 -22.85
N LEU A 98 10.02 7.47 -21.76
CA LEU A 98 10.48 8.57 -20.88
C LEU A 98 11.91 8.36 -20.41
N LYS A 99 12.26 7.14 -20.00
CA LYS A 99 13.62 6.81 -19.58
C LYS A 99 14.65 7.02 -20.71
N LYS A 100 14.28 6.75 -21.95
CA LYS A 100 15.18 6.84 -23.14
C LYS A 100 15.21 8.23 -23.76
N SER A 101 14.19 9.04 -23.55
CA SER A 101 14.00 10.31 -24.23
C SER A 101 14.72 11.46 -23.51
N ARG A 102 16.02 11.55 -23.73
CA ARG A 102 16.81 12.70 -23.26
C ARG A 102 16.32 13.98 -23.95
N GLY A 103 15.85 14.95 -23.15
CA GLY A 103 15.43 16.28 -23.62
C GLY A 103 13.98 16.39 -24.11
N GLN A 104 13.18 15.34 -24.08
CA GLN A 104 11.74 15.43 -24.34
C GLN A 104 10.96 15.61 -23.04
N THR A 105 9.90 16.41 -23.09
CA THR A 105 8.98 16.53 -21.96
C THR A 105 8.06 15.31 -21.87
N ALA A 106 7.54 15.02 -20.67
CA ALA A 106 6.54 13.97 -20.44
C ALA A 106 5.36 14.09 -21.40
N LYS A 107 4.90 15.34 -21.69
CA LYS A 107 3.84 15.62 -22.64
C LYS A 107 4.18 15.19 -24.05
N GLN A 108 5.40 15.50 -24.55
CA GLN A 108 5.82 15.12 -25.90
C GLN A 108 5.88 13.59 -26.08
N VAL A 109 6.34 12.87 -25.05
CA VAL A 109 6.35 11.40 -25.05
C VAL A 109 4.91 10.85 -25.00
N ALA A 110 4.04 11.41 -24.15
CA ALA A 110 2.64 11.02 -24.08
C ALA A 110 1.90 11.23 -25.41
N ASP A 111 2.12 12.37 -26.08
CA ASP A 111 1.55 12.66 -27.41
C ASP A 111 2.03 11.66 -28.47
N SER A 112 3.30 11.20 -28.38
CA SER A 112 3.86 10.19 -29.28
C SER A 112 3.20 8.83 -29.04
N VAL A 113 3.04 8.41 -27.78
CA VAL A 113 2.35 7.16 -27.42
C VAL A 113 0.89 7.20 -27.86
N LYS A 114 0.20 8.34 -27.68
CA LYS A 114 -1.17 8.53 -28.12
C LYS A 114 -1.34 8.40 -29.63
N LYS A 115 -0.37 8.86 -30.41
CA LYS A 115 -0.37 8.66 -31.87
C LYS A 115 -0.29 7.19 -32.27
N VAL A 116 0.43 6.37 -31.50
CA VAL A 116 0.63 4.93 -31.78
C VAL A 116 -0.57 4.10 -31.33
N TYR A 117 -1.06 4.34 -30.11
CA TYR A 117 -2.04 3.48 -29.43
C TYR A 117 -3.44 4.08 -29.32
N GLY A 118 -3.63 5.32 -29.78
CA GLY A 118 -4.89 6.06 -29.58
C GLY A 118 -4.98 6.67 -28.16
N PRO A 119 -6.14 7.22 -27.78
CA PRO A 119 -6.37 7.80 -26.45
C PRO A 119 -6.32 6.71 -25.37
N LEU A 120 -5.91 7.08 -24.13
CA LEU A 120 -5.81 6.16 -22.97
C LEU A 120 -7.15 5.46 -22.66
N GLY A 121 -8.28 6.07 -23.03
CA GLY A 121 -9.61 5.56 -22.76
C GLY A 121 -10.16 6.04 -21.42
N GLU A 122 -11.45 5.75 -21.19
CA GLU A 122 -12.12 6.11 -19.95
C GLU A 122 -11.58 5.27 -18.79
N PRO A 123 -11.38 5.89 -17.61
CA PRO A 123 -10.92 5.19 -16.43
C PRO A 123 -11.99 4.23 -15.89
N GLU A 124 -11.58 3.03 -15.54
CA GLU A 124 -12.37 2.03 -14.81
C GLU A 124 -11.80 1.89 -13.40
N LYS A 125 -12.63 2.09 -12.38
CA LYS A 125 -12.23 1.94 -10.99
C LYS A 125 -12.31 0.48 -10.55
N LYS A 126 -11.20 -0.06 -10.04
CA LYS A 126 -11.08 -1.41 -9.48
C LYS A 126 -10.88 -1.31 -7.97
N HIS A 127 -11.67 -2.06 -7.21
CA HIS A 127 -11.53 -2.11 -5.75
C HIS A 127 -10.70 -3.31 -5.34
N ASP A 128 -9.68 -3.09 -4.53
CA ASP A 128 -8.74 -4.14 -4.10
C ASP A 128 -9.43 -5.34 -3.48
N ILE A 129 -10.41 -5.10 -2.63
CA ILE A 129 -11.17 -6.16 -1.95
C ILE A 129 -11.85 -7.13 -2.93
N ARG A 130 -12.04 -6.73 -4.19
CA ARG A 130 -12.67 -7.53 -5.26
C ARG A 130 -11.69 -8.09 -6.28
N GLU A 131 -10.42 -7.61 -6.26
CA GLU A 131 -9.41 -7.91 -7.28
C GLU A 131 -8.23 -8.70 -6.71
N VAL A 132 -7.85 -8.48 -5.44
CA VAL A 132 -6.68 -9.12 -4.82
C VAL A 132 -6.93 -10.61 -4.62
N ASP A 133 -6.14 -11.45 -5.28
CA ASP A 133 -6.18 -12.89 -5.12
C ASP A 133 -5.30 -13.40 -3.96
N SER A 134 -5.47 -14.66 -3.63
CA SER A 134 -4.75 -15.32 -2.53
C SER A 134 -3.25 -15.43 -2.78
N ALA A 135 -2.83 -15.62 -4.03
CA ALA A 135 -1.42 -15.74 -4.38
C ALA A 135 -0.69 -14.43 -4.18
N TYR A 136 -1.28 -13.32 -4.66
CA TYR A 136 -0.74 -11.98 -4.47
C TYR A 136 -0.59 -11.61 -2.99
N LEU A 137 -1.65 -11.83 -2.21
CA LEU A 137 -1.64 -11.44 -0.81
C LEU A 137 -0.66 -12.28 0.02
N CYS A 138 -0.60 -13.59 -0.21
CA CYS A 138 0.39 -14.46 0.42
C CYS A 138 1.82 -14.04 0.03
N ASN A 139 2.09 -13.80 -1.25
CA ASN A 139 3.40 -13.34 -1.69
C ASN A 139 3.84 -12.04 -0.98
N ASN A 140 2.94 -11.05 -0.89
CA ASN A 140 3.22 -9.82 -0.19
C ASN A 140 3.55 -10.06 1.30
N ILE A 141 2.77 -10.90 1.98
CA ILE A 141 2.98 -11.22 3.41
C ILE A 141 4.31 -11.95 3.60
N GLU A 142 4.61 -12.97 2.80
CA GLU A 142 5.85 -13.74 2.92
C GLU A 142 7.09 -12.86 2.73
N TRP A 143 7.11 -12.03 1.69
CA TRP A 143 8.22 -11.10 1.46
C TRP A 143 8.35 -10.03 2.55
N ALA A 144 7.24 -9.49 3.05
CA ALA A 144 7.27 -8.53 4.16
C ALA A 144 7.83 -9.17 5.43
N PHE A 145 7.38 -10.38 5.79
CA PHE A 145 7.91 -11.13 6.94
C PHE A 145 9.37 -11.50 6.78
N LYS A 146 9.79 -11.93 5.58
CA LYS A 146 11.19 -12.24 5.29
C LYS A 146 12.08 -11.05 5.64
N VAL A 147 11.82 -9.88 5.07
CA VAL A 147 12.68 -8.71 5.30
C VAL A 147 12.58 -8.19 6.73
N TRP A 148 11.42 -8.27 7.38
CA TRP A 148 11.28 -7.90 8.78
C TRP A 148 12.08 -8.81 9.72
N ARG A 149 12.15 -10.12 9.44
CA ARG A 149 12.81 -11.10 10.30
C ARG A 149 14.29 -11.29 10.03
N GLU A 150 14.70 -11.16 8.77
CA GLU A 150 16.07 -11.45 8.35
C GLU A 150 16.99 -10.22 8.41
N GLN A 151 16.43 -8.99 8.33
CA GLN A 151 17.25 -7.78 8.38
C GLN A 151 17.59 -7.39 9.81
N PRO A 152 18.86 -6.98 10.11
CA PRO A 152 19.26 -6.61 11.45
C PRO A 152 18.41 -5.48 12.07
N TRP A 153 18.04 -4.50 11.28
CA TRP A 153 17.21 -3.35 11.71
C TRP A 153 15.74 -3.72 11.95
N GLY A 154 15.26 -4.85 11.44
CA GLY A 154 13.91 -5.34 11.70
C GLY A 154 13.70 -5.81 13.16
N LYS A 155 14.79 -6.10 13.89
CA LYS A 155 14.77 -6.57 15.28
C LYS A 155 14.06 -5.60 16.24
N ASN A 156 14.20 -4.28 15.98
CA ASN A 156 13.62 -3.23 16.82
C ASN A 156 12.30 -2.66 16.25
N VAL A 157 11.72 -3.31 15.24
CA VAL A 157 10.44 -2.94 14.66
C VAL A 157 9.32 -3.75 15.31
N SER A 158 8.39 -3.09 16.01
CA SER A 158 7.22 -3.76 16.60
C SER A 158 6.30 -4.35 15.52
N PHE A 159 5.43 -5.28 15.93
CA PHE A 159 4.46 -5.86 15.00
C PHE A 159 3.47 -4.82 14.46
N GLU A 160 3.08 -3.87 15.28
CA GLU A 160 2.19 -2.76 14.92
C GLU A 160 2.86 -1.85 13.88
N THR A 161 4.12 -1.46 14.12
CA THR A 161 4.94 -0.68 13.18
C THR A 161 5.16 -1.45 11.87
N PHE A 162 5.42 -2.76 11.96
CA PHE A 162 5.53 -3.63 10.79
C PHE A 162 4.24 -3.63 9.97
N CYS A 163 3.07 -3.83 10.61
CA CYS A 163 1.79 -3.88 9.92
C CYS A 163 1.47 -2.57 9.20
N GLU A 164 1.78 -1.43 9.81
CA GLU A 164 1.45 -0.12 9.25
C GLU A 164 2.45 0.35 8.19
N TYR A 165 3.77 0.08 8.38
CA TYR A 165 4.81 0.77 7.64
C TYR A 165 5.71 -0.13 6.79
N ILE A 166 5.64 -1.46 6.93
CA ILE A 166 6.39 -2.43 6.10
C ILE A 166 5.45 -3.31 5.29
N LEU A 167 4.42 -3.85 5.93
CA LEU A 167 3.51 -4.84 5.37
C LEU A 167 2.64 -4.34 4.19
N PRO A 168 2.19 -3.07 4.11
CA PRO A 168 1.26 -2.64 3.08
C PRO A 168 1.75 -2.95 1.67
N TYR A 169 0.85 -3.47 0.84
CA TYR A 169 1.16 -3.91 -0.52
C TYR A 169 1.09 -2.78 -1.55
N ARG A 170 0.56 -1.64 -1.16
CA ARG A 170 0.41 -0.42 -1.96
C ARG A 170 0.69 0.84 -1.16
N ILE A 171 0.73 1.97 -1.84
CA ILE A 171 0.87 3.31 -1.26
C ILE A 171 -0.48 4.01 -1.26
N GLU A 172 -1.10 4.19 -2.43
CA GLU A 172 -2.41 4.84 -2.62
C GLU A 172 -3.28 4.14 -3.68
N ASP A 173 -3.21 4.58 -4.94
CA ASP A 173 -4.10 4.17 -6.03
C ASP A 173 -3.36 3.60 -7.26
N GLU A 174 -2.12 3.18 -7.09
CA GLU A 174 -1.37 2.50 -8.13
C GLU A 174 -1.94 1.11 -8.47
N THR A 175 -1.71 0.66 -9.69
CA THR A 175 -2.07 -0.70 -10.11
C THR A 175 -1.33 -1.75 -9.29
N LEU A 176 -1.99 -2.89 -9.00
CA LEU A 176 -1.41 -3.99 -8.24
C LEU A 176 -0.31 -4.69 -9.05
N GLU A 177 0.88 -4.81 -8.48
CA GLU A 177 2.04 -5.48 -9.08
C GLU A 177 2.83 -6.26 -8.02
N TYR A 178 3.50 -7.34 -8.43
CA TYR A 178 4.50 -8.03 -7.61
C TYR A 178 5.79 -7.21 -7.62
N TRP A 179 6.12 -6.55 -6.53
CA TRP A 179 7.24 -5.60 -6.50
C TRP A 179 8.32 -5.90 -5.47
N ARG A 180 7.98 -6.56 -4.35
CA ARG A 180 8.92 -6.74 -3.23
C ARG A 180 10.15 -7.51 -3.63
N GLU A 181 10.00 -8.64 -4.31
CA GLU A 181 11.09 -9.46 -4.80
C GLU A 181 12.00 -8.68 -5.75
N MET A 182 11.40 -8.02 -6.74
CA MET A 182 12.13 -7.23 -7.75
C MET A 182 13.00 -6.14 -7.11
N TYR A 183 12.48 -5.42 -6.12
CA TYR A 183 13.25 -4.40 -5.39
C TYR A 183 14.30 -5.04 -4.47
N TYR A 184 13.94 -6.11 -3.76
CA TYR A 184 14.86 -6.83 -2.89
C TYR A 184 16.08 -7.33 -3.68
N GLU A 185 15.87 -8.05 -4.75
CA GLU A 185 16.96 -8.56 -5.58
C GLU A 185 17.87 -7.46 -6.13
N LYS A 186 17.29 -6.34 -6.52
CA LYS A 186 18.04 -5.23 -7.10
C LYS A 186 18.85 -4.43 -6.07
N TYR A 187 18.33 -4.23 -4.86
CA TYR A 187 18.88 -3.25 -3.93
C TYR A 187 19.44 -3.85 -2.63
N ASN A 188 19.12 -5.09 -2.29
CA ASN A 188 19.49 -5.68 -1.00
C ASN A 188 21.01 -5.75 -0.79
N SER A 189 21.77 -6.06 -1.84
CA SER A 189 23.25 -6.13 -1.77
C SER A 189 23.92 -4.80 -1.45
N LEU A 190 23.26 -3.67 -1.69
CA LEU A 190 23.78 -2.35 -1.30
C LEU A 190 23.97 -2.20 0.21
N LEU A 191 23.28 -3.04 1.00
CA LEU A 191 23.33 -3.03 2.46
C LEU A 191 24.29 -4.08 3.06
N ASP A 192 25.02 -4.86 2.25
CA ASP A 192 25.90 -5.91 2.74
C ASP A 192 27.02 -5.39 3.66
N SER A 193 27.65 -4.28 3.26
CA SER A 193 28.68 -3.67 4.11
C SER A 193 28.13 -3.11 5.43
N LEU A 194 26.88 -2.65 5.45
CA LEU A 194 26.22 -2.24 6.70
C LEU A 194 25.99 -3.44 7.62
N ARG A 195 25.52 -4.58 7.09
CA ARG A 195 25.30 -5.80 7.86
C ARG A 195 26.57 -6.31 8.52
N MET A 196 27.70 -6.13 7.86
CA MET A 196 29.03 -6.52 8.37
C MET A 196 29.72 -5.45 9.23
N SER A 197 29.14 -4.26 9.37
CA SER A 197 29.73 -3.18 10.13
C SER A 197 29.67 -3.43 11.63
N ASP A 198 30.78 -3.17 12.32
CA ASP A 198 30.85 -3.12 13.77
C ASP A 198 30.88 -1.67 14.30
N VAL A 199 30.92 -0.67 13.40
CA VAL A 199 30.97 0.77 13.74
C VAL A 199 29.58 1.40 13.66
N LEU A 200 28.77 1.01 12.66
CA LEU A 200 27.44 1.55 12.44
C LEU A 200 26.40 0.74 13.21
N ASP A 201 25.39 1.42 13.73
CA ASP A 201 24.25 0.77 14.40
C ASP A 201 23.35 0.10 13.38
N LYS A 202 23.71 -1.13 12.99
CA LYS A 202 22.98 -1.92 12.00
C LYS A 202 21.61 -2.41 12.45
N GLU A 203 21.28 -2.24 13.73
CA GLU A 203 19.95 -2.56 14.27
C GLU A 203 18.98 -1.37 14.22
N ASP A 204 19.45 -0.20 13.77
CA ASP A 204 18.62 0.99 13.62
C ASP A 204 18.13 1.14 12.18
N PRO A 205 16.79 1.12 11.93
CA PRO A 205 16.23 1.27 10.59
C PRO A 205 16.62 2.57 9.90
N ILE A 206 16.77 3.68 10.65
CA ILE A 206 17.15 4.97 10.05
C ILE A 206 18.61 4.98 9.59
N VAL A 207 19.48 4.21 10.23
CA VAL A 207 20.87 4.05 9.79
C VAL A 207 20.89 3.29 8.45
N ALA A 208 20.07 2.23 8.32
CA ALA A 208 19.92 1.51 7.06
C ALA A 208 19.35 2.41 5.95
N ALA A 209 18.34 3.23 6.26
CA ALA A 209 17.76 4.20 5.33
C ALA A 209 18.79 5.21 4.82
N LYS A 210 19.56 5.84 5.72
CA LYS A 210 20.61 6.80 5.38
C LYS A 210 21.72 6.15 4.55
N TYR A 211 22.16 4.95 4.97
CA TYR A 211 23.20 4.20 4.28
C TYR A 211 22.78 3.82 2.84
N LEU A 212 21.55 3.41 2.64
CA LEU A 212 21.00 3.08 1.33
C LEU A 212 20.88 4.33 0.43
N ARG A 213 20.36 5.42 0.98
CA ARG A 213 20.26 6.70 0.28
C ARG A 213 21.60 7.15 -0.26
N ASP A 214 22.65 7.14 0.57
CA ASP A 214 23.98 7.62 0.20
C ASP A 214 24.58 6.86 -0.98
N ARG A 215 24.18 5.59 -1.18
CA ARG A 215 24.60 4.76 -2.31
C ARG A 215 23.78 4.96 -3.57
N LEU A 216 22.63 5.63 -3.46
CA LEU A 216 21.72 5.88 -4.58
C LEU A 216 21.79 7.32 -5.09
N LEU A 217 22.46 8.24 -4.36
CA LEU A 217 22.51 9.67 -4.68
C LEU A 217 23.07 10.01 -6.06
N ASP A 218 23.93 9.17 -6.60
CA ASP A 218 24.65 9.45 -7.89
C ASP A 218 23.95 8.84 -9.13
N LYS A 219 22.77 8.19 -8.97
CA LYS A 219 22.24 7.34 -10.03
C LYS A 219 20.78 7.61 -10.38
N GLU A 220 20.53 8.47 -11.33
CA GLU A 220 19.39 8.38 -12.25
C GLU A 220 18.05 9.01 -11.87
N HIS A 221 17.85 9.61 -10.67
CA HIS A 221 16.58 10.24 -10.34
C HIS A 221 16.68 11.76 -10.35
N TYR A 222 15.90 12.40 -11.22
CA TYR A 222 15.81 13.87 -11.30
C TYR A 222 14.47 14.33 -10.78
N PHE A 223 14.47 15.33 -9.94
CA PHE A 223 13.26 16.05 -9.57
C PHE A 223 12.76 16.88 -10.76
N THR A 224 11.48 16.75 -11.06
CA THR A 224 10.76 17.63 -11.98
C THR A 224 9.60 18.27 -11.25
N SER A 225 9.13 19.41 -11.73
CA SER A 225 7.97 20.10 -11.12
C SER A 225 6.63 19.46 -11.46
N THR A 226 6.60 18.47 -12.34
CA THR A 226 5.38 17.83 -12.84
C THR A 226 5.48 16.33 -12.75
N SER A 227 4.41 15.67 -12.31
CA SER A 227 4.27 14.23 -12.34
C SER A 227 4.13 13.74 -13.79
N PRO A 228 4.85 12.69 -14.20
CA PRO A 228 4.64 12.03 -15.49
C PRO A 228 3.54 10.96 -15.41
N ALA A 229 2.80 10.85 -14.33
CA ALA A 229 1.76 9.85 -14.16
C ALA A 229 0.65 10.03 -15.21
N LEU A 230 0.19 8.92 -15.77
CA LEU A 230 -0.90 8.88 -16.75
C LEU A 230 -2.26 8.72 -16.06
N MET A 231 -2.29 7.93 -14.99
CA MET A 231 -3.50 7.61 -14.26
C MET A 231 -3.11 7.14 -12.86
N GLY A 232 -3.55 7.86 -11.83
CA GLY A 232 -3.17 7.57 -10.45
C GLY A 232 -1.67 7.64 -10.17
N HIS A 233 -1.20 6.90 -9.18
CA HIS A 233 0.22 6.75 -8.89
C HIS A 233 0.91 5.85 -9.92
N ILE A 234 2.18 6.16 -10.20
CA ILE A 234 3.00 5.29 -11.04
C ILE A 234 3.33 4.03 -10.23
N GLY A 235 3.06 2.87 -10.81
CA GLY A 235 3.34 1.61 -10.16
C GLY A 235 4.82 1.34 -9.91
N PRO A 236 5.15 0.39 -9.02
CA PRO A 236 6.51 0.13 -8.54
C PRO A 236 7.50 -0.22 -9.64
N ARG A 237 7.05 -0.89 -10.68
CA ARG A 237 7.92 -1.29 -11.81
C ARG A 237 8.55 -0.10 -12.52
N TYR A 238 7.82 0.98 -12.69
CA TYR A 238 8.26 2.10 -13.51
C TYR A 238 8.81 3.28 -12.71
N VAL A 239 8.29 3.51 -11.50
CA VAL A 239 8.74 4.64 -10.66
C VAL A 239 10.24 4.59 -10.36
N GLN A 240 10.84 3.40 -10.31
CA GLN A 240 12.28 3.24 -10.11
C GLN A 240 13.16 3.72 -11.27
N TYR A 241 12.60 4.02 -12.43
CA TYR A 241 13.34 4.36 -13.64
C TYR A 241 13.07 5.75 -14.17
N ILE A 242 12.09 6.45 -13.61
CA ILE A 242 11.65 7.74 -14.14
C ILE A 242 11.86 8.84 -13.12
N SER A 243 12.13 10.03 -13.66
CA SER A 243 12.13 11.25 -12.88
C SER A 243 10.73 11.80 -12.77
N GLY A 244 10.42 12.39 -11.62
CA GLY A 244 9.10 12.91 -11.34
C GLY A 244 9.10 14.00 -10.27
N SER A 245 7.92 14.33 -9.81
CA SER A 245 7.68 15.28 -8.73
C SER A 245 8.04 14.68 -7.35
N CYS A 246 7.75 15.40 -6.29
CA CYS A 246 7.89 14.90 -4.92
C CYS A 246 7.11 13.60 -4.69
N ARG A 247 5.97 13.39 -5.40
CA ARG A 247 5.17 12.17 -5.30
C ARG A 247 5.96 10.96 -5.78
N GLU A 248 6.49 10.98 -7.00
CA GLU A 248 7.23 9.84 -7.58
C GLU A 248 8.51 9.54 -6.80
N ALA A 249 9.19 10.56 -6.30
CA ALA A 249 10.37 10.38 -5.45
C ALA A 249 10.02 9.71 -4.12
N THR A 250 8.91 10.11 -3.50
CA THR A 250 8.39 9.49 -2.28
C THR A 250 7.96 8.05 -2.52
N ASP A 251 7.20 7.80 -3.59
CA ASP A 251 6.74 6.45 -3.96
C ASP A 251 7.90 5.48 -4.16
N PHE A 252 8.92 5.91 -4.90
CA PHE A 252 10.15 5.12 -5.08
C PHE A 252 10.81 4.78 -3.74
N GLY A 253 10.95 5.77 -2.86
CA GLY A 253 11.52 5.57 -1.52
C GLY A 253 10.71 4.58 -0.68
N ILE A 254 9.36 4.64 -0.73
CA ILE A 254 8.48 3.71 -0.01
C ILE A 254 8.66 2.27 -0.49
N TYR A 255 8.61 2.02 -1.80
CA TYR A 255 8.82 0.67 -2.34
C TYR A 255 10.20 0.12 -1.97
N LEU A 256 11.22 0.95 -2.14
CA LEU A 256 12.60 0.61 -1.82
C LEU A 256 12.75 0.20 -0.35
N PHE A 257 12.28 1.03 0.56
CA PHE A 257 12.45 0.83 2.00
C PHE A 257 11.62 -0.34 2.51
N ARG A 258 10.34 -0.43 2.14
CA ARG A 258 9.48 -1.56 2.51
C ARG A 258 10.03 -2.90 2.01
N SER A 259 10.63 -2.93 0.81
CA SER A 259 11.24 -4.16 0.27
C SER A 259 12.49 -4.61 1.00
N LEU A 260 13.10 -3.74 1.79
CA LEU A 260 14.31 -3.99 2.56
C LEU A 260 14.05 -4.00 4.08
N GLY A 261 12.78 -4.01 4.51
CA GLY A 261 12.41 -4.11 5.91
C GLY A 261 12.62 -2.82 6.72
N ILE A 262 12.70 -1.67 6.06
CA ILE A 262 12.79 -0.35 6.70
C ILE A 262 11.37 0.23 6.81
N PRO A 263 10.87 0.51 8.04
CA PRO A 263 9.53 1.07 8.22
C PRO A 263 9.47 2.50 7.68
N CYS A 264 8.53 2.76 6.77
CA CYS A 264 8.39 4.07 6.13
C CYS A 264 6.96 4.38 5.72
N GLY A 265 6.65 5.67 5.67
CA GLY A 265 5.34 6.20 5.30
C GLY A 265 5.46 7.51 4.53
N VAL A 266 4.30 8.07 4.20
CA VAL A 266 4.16 9.34 3.51
C VAL A 266 3.58 10.37 4.46
N ASP A 267 4.28 11.50 4.63
CA ASP A 267 3.71 12.71 5.20
C ASP A 267 3.46 13.72 4.07
N PHE A 268 2.42 14.50 4.22
CA PHE A 268 2.07 15.50 3.21
C PHE A 268 1.35 16.72 3.76
N VAL A 269 1.42 17.79 3.02
CA VAL A 269 0.59 18.99 3.18
C VAL A 269 -0.24 19.17 1.91
N PRO A 270 -1.57 19.26 2.01
CA PRO A 270 -2.43 19.47 0.84
C PRO A 270 -2.16 20.81 0.15
N MET A 271 -1.80 21.83 0.94
CA MET A 271 -1.53 23.18 0.46
C MET A 271 -0.46 23.81 1.36
N ARG A 272 0.60 24.30 0.75
CA ARG A 272 1.66 25.06 1.42
C ARG A 272 1.24 26.52 1.58
N SER A 273 1.73 27.15 2.65
CA SER A 273 1.53 28.59 2.83
C SER A 273 2.24 29.38 1.71
N GLY A 274 1.52 30.30 1.09
CA GLY A 274 2.09 31.16 0.04
C GLY A 274 2.26 30.51 -1.34
N VAL A 275 1.99 29.21 -1.49
CA VAL A 275 2.11 28.48 -2.76
C VAL A 275 0.86 27.64 -2.97
N ASN A 276 0.19 27.82 -4.10
CA ASN A 276 -0.98 26.97 -4.46
C ASN A 276 -0.54 25.58 -4.93
N ALA A 277 0.14 24.85 -4.08
CA ALA A 277 0.62 23.49 -4.34
C ALA A 277 0.82 22.72 -3.02
N GLY A 278 0.48 21.44 -3.03
CA GLY A 278 0.80 20.52 -1.96
C GLY A 278 2.27 20.07 -1.99
N HIS A 279 2.64 19.25 -1.02
CA HIS A 279 3.94 18.60 -0.96
C HIS A 279 3.84 17.25 -0.28
N PHE A 280 4.63 16.28 -0.75
CA PHE A 280 4.75 14.91 -0.23
C PHE A 280 6.20 14.64 0.10
N TRP A 281 6.43 13.93 1.20
CA TRP A 281 7.78 13.47 1.55
C TRP A 281 7.77 12.14 2.28
N LEU A 282 8.89 11.46 2.21
CA LEU A 282 9.13 10.21 2.88
C LEU A 282 9.38 10.44 4.36
N VAL A 283 8.78 9.62 5.21
CA VAL A 283 9.10 9.53 6.63
C VAL A 283 9.53 8.10 6.96
N ALA A 284 10.57 7.95 7.76
CA ALA A 284 11.04 6.68 8.30
C ALA A 284 11.30 6.80 9.80
N TRP A 285 11.30 5.67 10.50
CA TRP A 285 11.47 5.64 11.95
C TRP A 285 12.80 5.01 12.33
N ASP A 286 13.40 5.54 13.41
CA ASP A 286 14.55 4.93 14.06
C ASP A 286 14.11 3.80 15.04
N LYS A 287 15.08 3.14 15.67
CA LYS A 287 14.83 2.10 16.67
C LYS A 287 14.08 2.57 17.92
N ASN A 288 14.05 3.89 18.19
CA ASN A 288 13.35 4.51 19.32
C ASN A 288 11.95 5.03 18.92
N GLN A 289 11.49 4.75 17.71
CA GLN A 289 10.25 5.24 17.13
C GLN A 289 10.23 6.76 16.89
N GLU A 290 11.39 7.41 16.81
CA GLU A 290 11.49 8.80 16.37
C GLU A 290 11.37 8.88 14.86
N ALA A 291 10.58 9.86 14.38
CA ALA A 291 10.33 10.05 12.96
C ALA A 291 11.39 10.95 12.31
N PHE A 292 11.91 10.52 11.17
CA PHE A 292 12.84 11.24 10.33
C PHE A 292 12.23 11.45 8.96
N ALA A 293 12.17 12.68 8.49
CA ALA A 293 11.59 13.06 7.22
C ALA A 293 12.66 13.41 6.19
N ALA A 294 12.41 13.10 4.93
CA ALA A 294 13.24 13.52 3.82
C ALA A 294 12.43 13.67 2.53
N ASP A 295 12.79 14.67 1.72
CA ASP A 295 12.51 14.60 0.28
C ASP A 295 13.50 13.63 -0.33
N PHE A 296 13.10 12.37 -0.43
CA PHE A 296 13.98 11.37 -0.99
C PHE A 296 14.38 11.76 -2.44
N PRO A 297 15.65 11.69 -2.82
CA PRO A 297 16.79 11.13 -2.07
C PRO A 297 17.58 12.09 -1.17
N LYS A 298 17.02 13.23 -0.78
CA LYS A 298 17.68 14.18 0.14
C LYS A 298 17.94 13.57 1.54
N ALA A 299 18.67 14.31 2.38
CA ALA A 299 19.02 13.89 3.73
C ALA A 299 17.80 13.69 4.62
N PHE A 300 17.86 12.71 5.51
CA PHE A 300 16.88 12.54 6.58
C PHE A 300 17.19 13.47 7.74
N GLU A 301 16.19 14.22 8.17
CA GLU A 301 16.21 15.11 9.31
C GLU A 301 15.15 14.70 10.32
N ARG A 302 15.41 14.92 11.61
CA ARG A 302 14.39 14.70 12.63
C ARG A 302 13.16 15.54 12.33
N GLN A 303 11.99 14.93 12.34
CA GLN A 303 10.77 15.62 11.92
C GLN A 303 10.40 16.79 12.84
N CYS A 304 10.73 16.70 14.13
CA CYS A 304 10.57 17.82 15.07
C CYS A 304 11.54 18.98 14.85
N GLU A 305 12.65 18.73 14.18
CA GLU A 305 13.67 19.71 13.82
C GLU A 305 13.51 20.17 12.39
N ASN A 306 12.51 19.68 11.70
CA ASN A 306 12.33 19.89 10.28
C ASN A 306 12.15 21.37 9.95
N MET A 307 13.10 21.86 9.25
CA MET A 307 13.36 23.23 8.96
C MET A 307 12.91 23.68 7.59
N TRP A 308 12.20 22.86 6.88
CA TRP A 308 11.72 23.14 5.53
C TRP A 308 11.00 24.47 5.42
N TYR A 309 10.43 24.93 6.55
CA TYR A 309 9.49 26.03 6.60
C TYR A 309 9.84 27.07 7.66
N LYS A 310 11.12 27.25 7.96
CA LYS A 310 11.53 28.33 8.89
C LYS A 310 11.01 29.70 8.46
N GLU A 311 10.76 29.88 7.17
CA GLU A 311 10.28 31.12 6.57
C GLU A 311 8.80 31.06 6.11
N GLU A 312 8.15 29.88 6.19
CA GLU A 312 6.74 29.72 5.82
C GLU A 312 5.88 29.55 7.08
N ASN A 313 4.63 30.02 7.01
CA ASN A 313 3.64 29.71 8.04
C ASN A 313 3.41 28.21 8.09
N THR A 314 3.33 27.63 9.27
CA THR A 314 3.15 26.18 9.47
C THR A 314 1.84 25.71 8.87
N ALA A 315 1.91 24.87 7.85
CA ALA A 315 0.75 24.17 7.32
C ALA A 315 0.46 22.90 8.15
N LYS A 316 -0.79 22.44 8.14
CA LYS A 316 -1.16 21.19 8.79
C LYS A 316 -0.57 20.02 8.03
N VAL A 317 0.27 19.23 8.69
CA VAL A 317 0.83 17.99 8.15
C VAL A 317 -0.10 16.83 8.41
N TYR A 318 -0.32 16.02 7.40
CA TYR A 318 -1.06 14.76 7.48
C TYR A 318 -0.11 13.60 7.22
N ARG A 319 -0.36 12.49 7.91
CA ARG A 319 0.31 11.21 7.66
C ARG A 319 -0.63 10.25 6.99
N ASN A 320 -0.18 9.68 5.86
CA ASN A 320 -0.91 8.62 5.20
C ASN A 320 -0.65 7.30 5.95
N THR A 321 -1.72 6.65 6.42
CA THR A 321 -1.67 5.36 7.10
C THR A 321 -2.42 4.32 6.29
N PHE A 322 -1.95 3.05 6.33
CA PHE A 322 -2.69 1.96 5.71
C PHE A 322 -3.95 1.60 6.50
N CYS A 323 -3.84 1.67 7.82
CA CYS A 323 -5.00 1.52 8.70
C CYS A 323 -5.92 2.74 8.58
N VAL A 324 -7.16 2.49 8.16
CA VAL A 324 -8.16 3.55 7.98
C VAL A 324 -8.72 4.00 9.31
N ASN A 325 -8.73 5.31 9.55
CA ASN A 325 -9.45 5.91 10.66
C ASN A 325 -10.97 5.86 10.38
N ARG A 326 -11.60 4.74 10.79
CA ARG A 326 -13.01 4.46 10.51
C ARG A 326 -13.95 5.55 11.04
N LYS A 327 -13.65 6.10 12.23
CA LYS A 327 -14.46 7.16 12.81
C LYS A 327 -14.44 8.41 11.93
N MET A 328 -13.26 8.83 11.49
CA MET A 328 -13.12 9.97 10.58
C MET A 328 -13.79 9.70 9.23
N TYR A 329 -13.62 8.49 8.69
CA TYR A 329 -14.25 8.08 7.44
C TYR A 329 -15.79 8.16 7.53
N GLU A 330 -16.39 7.65 8.60
CA GLU A 330 -17.83 7.71 8.82
C GLU A 330 -18.34 9.15 9.01
N GLU A 331 -17.57 9.99 9.71
CA GLU A 331 -17.89 11.41 9.85
C GLU A 331 -17.84 12.13 8.49
N MET A 332 -16.79 11.91 7.69
CA MET A 332 -16.65 12.53 6.37
C MET A 332 -17.76 12.10 5.41
N ARG A 333 -18.17 10.82 5.43
CA ARG A 333 -19.27 10.33 4.61
C ARG A 333 -20.58 11.08 4.87
N LYS A 334 -20.87 11.44 6.10
CA LYS A 334 -22.07 12.20 6.44
C LYS A 334 -22.07 13.57 5.77
N TYR A 335 -20.93 14.23 5.70
CA TYR A 335 -20.80 15.51 5.00
C TYR A 335 -20.87 15.36 3.47
N GLU A 336 -20.35 14.27 2.91
CA GLU A 336 -20.48 14.00 1.47
C GLU A 336 -21.94 13.75 1.07
N GLU A 337 -22.69 12.98 1.87
CA GLU A 337 -24.13 12.73 1.64
C GLU A 337 -24.98 14.00 1.80
N GLU A 338 -24.56 14.98 2.63
CA GLU A 338 -25.21 16.29 2.76
C GLU A 338 -24.89 17.24 1.59
N LEU A 339 -23.68 17.16 1.03
CA LEU A 339 -23.22 18.04 -0.06
C LEU A 339 -23.61 17.53 -1.46
N TYR A 340 -23.78 16.22 -1.61
CA TYR A 340 -24.13 15.54 -2.86
C TYR A 340 -25.27 14.54 -2.62
N PRO A 341 -26.53 15.01 -2.43
CA PRO A 341 -27.68 14.15 -2.18
C PRO A 341 -28.05 13.28 -3.39
#